data_3e2716cb19fea38744f25808e768f8d6
#
_entry.id   3e2716cb19fea38744f25808e768f8d6
#
_cell.length_a   1.000
_cell.length_b   1.000
_cell.length_c   1.000
_cell.angle_alpha   90.00
_cell.angle_beta   90.00
_cell.angle_gamma   90.00
#
_symmetry.space_group_name_H-M   'P 1'
#
loop_
_entity.id
_entity.type
_entity.pdbx_description
1 polymer ?
#
loop_
_entity_poly.entity_id
_entity_poly.type
_entity_poly.pdbx_seq_one_letter_code
_entity_poly.pdbx_strand_id
1 'polypeptide(L)'
;MDSAGQVNHRKQCDGKVSISDGAMSSGADIWKERERSRSPSQILRNELDSLRFYGKGNEKGMPLGDLLDEPDLLHKPKVNFCSPKTPWKRRLQTLAVAWHVGSFIYMAAFTLLAMANPLMWVVMIPYLLYYMVDRTPANGRVTRRYSNWFRSLALWQYYCNYYPIRLHKVADIPPTFTESKANDLGAKKYKMSLKIRLWPLKHSLTLNILKKSDAVEKEATGPRYIFGYHPHGVAALGAFGAFATEGCNWSELFPGIPVCLMTLINQFQIPFYRDYLLSLGITSVSRKNALKVLDQNFSICIVVGGAQEALTSKVGSADLVLKRRKGFVKLALETGKVGIVPCFAFGETDCYNILQTDEKSYLRRMQLWFKRTYGFTIPFFFARGVFNYDFGLIPFRRPINIVVGRPIYVDKKYENPSIEDIDYYQKLYIEELERIFHKYKEQFGYKGMELNYVE
;
A
#
# COMPACT_ATOMS: atom_id res chain seq x y z
N MET A 1 -2.50 7.43 -78.07
CA MET A 1 -2.98 6.06 -78.20
C MET A 1 -3.72 5.81 -76.90
N ASP A 2 -4.98 6.19 -76.83
CA ASP A 2 -6.21 5.41 -77.17
C ASP A 2 -6.48 4.45 -75.99
N SER A 3 -7.62 4.34 -75.34
CA SER A 3 -9.00 4.84 -75.54
C SER A 3 -9.78 4.30 -74.34
N ALA A 4 -10.56 5.08 -73.69
CA ALA A 4 -11.99 5.29 -73.92
C ALA A 4 -12.93 4.17 -73.37
N GLY A 5 -13.99 4.59 -72.69
CA GLY A 5 -15.31 4.06 -72.75
C GLY A 5 -16.00 3.99 -71.37
N GLN A 6 -16.76 4.98 -70.92
CA GLN A 6 -18.19 5.28 -71.10
C GLN A 6 -19.09 4.14 -70.54
N VAL A 7 -20.26 4.31 -69.85
CA VAL A 7 -21.22 5.42 -69.71
C VAL A 7 -22.37 4.94 -68.78
N ASN A 8 -22.91 5.84 -67.96
CA ASN A 8 -24.30 6.06 -67.56
C ASN A 8 -25.23 4.92 -67.03
N HIS A 9 -25.90 5.15 -65.92
CA HIS A 9 -27.31 5.62 -65.92
C HIS A 9 -27.80 6.13 -64.54
N ARG A 10 -28.25 7.38 -64.56
CA ARG A 10 -29.14 7.97 -63.57
C ARG A 10 -30.48 7.28 -63.59
N LYS A 11 -31.07 7.03 -62.41
CA LYS A 11 -32.55 7.12 -62.22
C LYS A 11 -32.82 7.90 -60.94
N GLN A 12 -33.40 9.05 -61.17
CA GLN A 12 -34.05 9.96 -60.24
C GLN A 12 -35.40 9.34 -59.85
N CYS A 13 -35.72 9.27 -58.58
CA CYS A 13 -37.06 9.13 -58.10
C CYS A 13 -37.28 10.15 -56.98
N ASP A 14 -37.98 11.21 -57.29
CA ASP A 14 -38.55 12.16 -56.36
C ASP A 14 -39.61 11.48 -55.49
N GLY A 15 -39.47 11.56 -54.19
CA GLY A 15 -40.47 11.17 -53.20
C GLY A 15 -40.38 12.13 -52.01
N LYS A 16 -41.22 13.19 -52.06
CA LYS A 16 -41.45 14.06 -50.89
C LYS A 16 -42.00 13.22 -49.74
N VAL A 17 -41.25 13.14 -48.65
CA VAL A 17 -41.79 12.70 -47.35
C VAL A 17 -41.70 13.87 -46.41
N SER A 18 -42.84 14.23 -45.90
CA SER A 18 -43.07 15.27 -44.87
C SER A 18 -42.29 14.92 -43.59
N ILE A 19 -41.47 15.83 -43.12
CA ILE A 19 -40.80 15.78 -41.84
C ILE A 19 -41.85 16.17 -40.78
N SER A 20 -42.27 15.16 -40.01
CA SER A 20 -42.93 15.42 -38.71
C SER A 20 -41.81 15.54 -37.66
N ASP A 21 -41.82 16.64 -36.93
CA ASP A 21 -40.95 16.90 -35.78
C ASP A 21 -41.17 15.84 -34.69
N GLY A 22 -40.36 14.76 -34.73
CA GLY A 22 -40.22 13.81 -33.67
C GLY A 22 -38.94 14.15 -32.92
N ALA A 23 -39.07 14.61 -31.69
CA ALA A 23 -37.94 14.93 -30.80
C ALA A 23 -36.94 13.77 -30.77
N MET A 24 -35.70 14.03 -31.15
CA MET A 24 -34.58 13.13 -30.94
C MET A 24 -34.38 12.92 -29.43
N SER A 25 -34.88 11.79 -28.90
CA SER A 25 -34.53 11.34 -27.56
C SER A 25 -33.03 11.12 -27.53
N SER A 26 -32.33 11.77 -26.59
CA SER A 26 -30.90 11.62 -26.43
C SER A 26 -30.55 10.15 -26.15
N GLY A 27 -29.44 9.65 -26.66
CA GLY A 27 -28.99 8.27 -26.40
C GLY A 27 -28.97 7.87 -24.89
N ALA A 28 -28.96 8.88 -24.00
CA ALA A 28 -29.07 8.71 -22.55
C ALA A 28 -30.47 8.26 -22.11
N ASP A 29 -31.54 8.68 -22.82
CA ASP A 29 -32.94 8.34 -22.47
C ASP A 29 -33.26 6.91 -22.91
N ILE A 30 -32.74 6.46 -24.06
CA ILE A 30 -32.89 5.08 -24.54
C ILE A 30 -32.19 4.09 -23.58
N TRP A 31 -31.07 4.49 -23.01
CA TRP A 31 -30.36 3.66 -22.00
C TRP A 31 -31.14 3.59 -20.67
N LYS A 32 -31.73 4.69 -20.22
CA LYS A 32 -32.58 4.72 -19.00
C LYS A 32 -33.83 3.87 -19.14
N GLU A 33 -34.43 3.84 -20.31
CA GLU A 33 -35.64 3.05 -20.59
C GLU A 33 -35.31 1.53 -20.67
N ARG A 34 -34.17 1.16 -21.25
CA ARG A 34 -33.68 -0.21 -21.27
C ARG A 34 -33.30 -0.74 -19.88
N GLU A 35 -32.80 0.10 -18.98
CA GLU A 35 -32.52 -0.31 -17.58
C GLU A 35 -33.80 -0.48 -16.75
N ARG A 36 -34.85 0.28 -17.02
CA ARG A 36 -36.16 0.17 -16.32
C ARG A 36 -36.91 -1.12 -16.66
N SER A 37 -36.63 -1.76 -17.77
CA SER A 37 -37.35 -2.97 -18.23
C SER A 37 -36.71 -4.28 -17.74
N ARG A 38 -35.57 -4.24 -17.06
CA ARG A 38 -34.88 -5.45 -16.57
C ARG A 38 -35.33 -5.81 -15.15
N SER A 39 -35.60 -7.08 -14.91
CA SER A 39 -35.86 -7.55 -13.55
C SER A 39 -34.62 -7.40 -12.66
N PRO A 40 -34.79 -7.18 -11.34
CA PRO A 40 -33.66 -7.10 -10.42
C PRO A 40 -32.70 -8.30 -10.51
N SER A 41 -33.23 -9.51 -10.82
CA SER A 41 -32.43 -10.72 -11.02
C SER A 41 -31.58 -10.66 -12.29
N GLN A 42 -32.07 -10.06 -13.37
CA GLN A 42 -31.29 -9.87 -14.59
C GLN A 42 -30.19 -8.83 -14.43
N ILE A 43 -30.45 -7.77 -13.68
CA ILE A 43 -29.44 -6.77 -13.35
C ILE A 43 -28.34 -7.40 -12.52
N LEU A 44 -28.70 -8.18 -11.49
CA LEU A 44 -27.75 -8.89 -10.63
C LEU A 44 -26.94 -9.91 -11.42
N ARG A 45 -27.57 -10.68 -12.31
CA ARG A 45 -26.86 -11.68 -13.14
C ARG A 45 -25.86 -11.00 -14.09
N ASN A 46 -26.24 -9.93 -14.77
CA ASN A 46 -25.32 -9.17 -15.64
C ASN A 46 -24.14 -8.58 -14.86
N GLU A 47 -24.35 -8.18 -13.60
CA GLU A 47 -23.27 -7.70 -12.73
C GLU A 47 -22.34 -8.86 -12.31
N LEU A 48 -22.87 -10.02 -12.00
CA LEU A 48 -22.07 -11.21 -11.69
C LEU A 48 -21.24 -11.66 -12.89
N ASP A 49 -21.81 -11.62 -14.12
CA ASP A 49 -21.10 -11.95 -15.36
C ASP A 49 -20.02 -10.93 -15.72
N SER A 50 -20.14 -9.69 -15.21
CA SER A 50 -19.12 -8.66 -15.37
C SER A 50 -17.92 -8.84 -14.43
N LEU A 51 -18.05 -9.65 -13.38
CA LEU A 51 -16.99 -9.97 -12.43
C LEU A 51 -16.15 -11.12 -12.96
N ARG A 52 -14.85 -10.88 -13.14
CA ARG A 52 -13.91 -11.90 -13.60
C ARG A 52 -13.00 -12.36 -12.48
N PHE A 53 -12.90 -13.65 -12.35
CA PHE A 53 -12.02 -14.30 -11.40
C PHE A 53 -10.68 -14.66 -12.05
N TYR A 54 -9.59 -14.18 -11.45
CA TYR A 54 -8.23 -14.51 -11.84
C TYR A 54 -7.57 -15.31 -10.73
N GLY A 55 -7.43 -16.61 -10.94
CA GLY A 55 -6.76 -17.53 -10.03
C GLY A 55 -5.59 -18.25 -10.70
N LYS A 56 -4.85 -19.03 -9.94
CA LYS A 56 -3.73 -19.82 -10.45
C LYS A 56 -4.20 -20.77 -11.56
N GLY A 57 -3.70 -20.59 -12.78
CA GLY A 57 -4.09 -21.37 -13.97
C GLY A 57 -5.20 -20.75 -14.82
N ASN A 58 -5.76 -19.61 -14.44
CA ASN A 58 -6.80 -18.92 -15.20
C ASN A 58 -6.35 -17.50 -15.61
N GLU A 59 -5.52 -17.44 -16.66
CA GLU A 59 -4.96 -16.18 -17.16
C GLU A 59 -5.97 -15.29 -17.91
N LYS A 60 -7.06 -15.89 -18.45
CA LYS A 60 -8.10 -15.15 -19.19
C LYS A 60 -9.21 -14.58 -18.31
N GLY A 61 -9.26 -14.99 -17.03
CA GLY A 61 -10.32 -14.62 -16.11
C GLY A 61 -11.67 -15.27 -16.47
N MET A 62 -12.29 -15.95 -15.52
CA MET A 62 -13.61 -16.58 -15.67
C MET A 62 -14.69 -15.65 -15.13
N PRO A 63 -15.80 -15.41 -15.85
CA PRO A 63 -16.95 -14.68 -15.29
C PRO A 63 -17.45 -15.35 -14.03
N LEU A 64 -17.86 -14.58 -13.04
CA LEU A 64 -18.37 -15.12 -11.78
C LEU A 64 -19.70 -15.85 -11.97
N GLY A 65 -20.51 -15.45 -12.95
CA GLY A 65 -21.74 -16.11 -13.34
C GLY A 65 -21.48 -17.56 -13.78
N ASP A 66 -20.50 -17.77 -14.67
CA ASP A 66 -20.13 -19.12 -15.13
C ASP A 66 -19.58 -19.97 -13.99
N LEU A 67 -18.89 -19.36 -13.04
CA LEU A 67 -18.38 -20.05 -11.85
C LEU A 67 -19.50 -20.52 -10.92
N LEU A 68 -20.63 -19.80 -10.88
CA LEU A 68 -21.78 -20.16 -10.05
C LEU A 68 -22.72 -21.15 -10.76
N ASP A 69 -22.71 -21.21 -12.09
CA ASP A 69 -23.50 -22.12 -12.91
C ASP A 69 -22.80 -23.49 -13.15
N GLU A 70 -21.52 -23.64 -12.78
CA GLU A 70 -20.85 -24.94 -12.84
C GLU A 70 -21.43 -25.92 -11.80
N PRO A 71 -22.02 -27.08 -12.24
CA PRO A 71 -22.66 -28.02 -11.32
C PRO A 71 -21.70 -28.63 -10.29
N ASP A 72 -20.39 -28.62 -10.54
CA ASP A 72 -19.36 -29.08 -9.59
C ASP A 72 -19.14 -28.10 -8.42
N LEU A 73 -19.54 -26.83 -8.54
CA LEU A 73 -19.48 -25.87 -7.43
C LEU A 73 -20.68 -26.00 -6.48
N LEU A 74 -21.80 -26.58 -6.95
CA LEU A 74 -22.93 -26.97 -6.09
C LEU A 74 -22.63 -28.20 -5.22
N HIS A 75 -21.62 -28.98 -5.56
CA HIS A 75 -20.97 -29.88 -4.61
C HIS A 75 -20.21 -28.97 -3.63
N LYS A 76 -20.78 -28.82 -2.40
CA LYS A 76 -20.24 -28.04 -1.27
C LYS A 76 -18.72 -27.95 -1.40
N PRO A 77 -18.13 -26.76 -1.67
CA PRO A 77 -16.71 -26.65 -1.87
C PRO A 77 -16.05 -27.29 -0.65
N LYS A 78 -15.19 -28.28 -0.89
CA LYS A 78 -14.55 -29.02 0.19
C LYS A 78 -13.55 -28.06 0.84
N VAL A 79 -14.03 -27.33 1.84
CA VAL A 79 -13.22 -26.32 2.54
C VAL A 79 -12.09 -27.06 3.26
N ASN A 80 -10.86 -26.75 2.87
CA ASN A 80 -9.68 -27.33 3.48
C ASN A 80 -9.35 -26.62 4.79
N PHE A 81 -9.72 -27.24 5.90
CA PHE A 81 -9.42 -26.71 7.24
C PHE A 81 -7.96 -26.93 7.63
N CYS A 82 -7.44 -25.99 8.42
CA CYS A 82 -6.11 -26.12 9.01
C CYS A 82 -6.06 -27.34 9.95
N SER A 83 -5.05 -28.19 9.77
CA SER A 83 -4.85 -29.35 10.65
C SER A 83 -4.63 -28.90 12.11
N PRO A 84 -5.25 -29.59 13.10
CA PRO A 84 -4.96 -29.40 14.52
C PRO A 84 -3.47 -29.60 14.87
N LYS A 85 -2.76 -30.41 14.08
CA LYS A 85 -1.32 -30.69 14.23
C LYS A 85 -0.40 -29.58 13.67
N THR A 86 -0.98 -28.46 13.19
CA THR A 86 -0.18 -27.33 12.67
C THR A 86 0.78 -26.82 13.75
N PRO A 87 2.11 -26.70 13.46
CA PRO A 87 3.10 -26.23 14.41
C PRO A 87 2.75 -24.86 15.01
N TRP A 88 3.00 -24.69 16.30
CA TRP A 88 2.68 -23.47 17.04
C TRP A 88 3.27 -22.20 16.40
N LYS A 89 4.50 -22.29 15.88
CA LYS A 89 5.15 -21.22 15.15
C LYS A 89 4.34 -20.72 13.93
N ARG A 90 3.72 -21.64 13.16
CA ARG A 90 2.86 -21.28 12.02
C ARG A 90 1.54 -20.61 12.46
N ARG A 91 1.02 -20.98 13.63
CA ARG A 91 -0.18 -20.32 14.20
C ARG A 91 0.14 -18.89 14.61
N LEU A 92 1.28 -18.65 15.26
CA LEU A 92 1.75 -17.30 15.61
C LEU A 92 1.98 -16.42 14.37
N GLN A 93 2.51 -16.99 13.30
CA GLN A 93 2.63 -16.28 12.02
C GLN A 93 1.26 -15.87 11.45
N THR A 94 0.28 -16.77 11.48
CA THR A 94 -1.09 -16.46 11.02
C THR A 94 -1.73 -15.41 11.93
N LEU A 95 -1.54 -15.48 13.23
CA LEU A 95 -2.03 -14.51 14.20
C LEU A 95 -1.41 -13.11 13.96
N ALA A 96 -0.11 -13.03 13.68
CA ALA A 96 0.56 -11.77 13.40
C ALA A 96 0.01 -11.08 12.15
N VAL A 97 -0.28 -11.84 11.11
CA VAL A 97 -0.90 -11.31 9.89
C VAL A 97 -2.35 -10.94 10.13
N ALA A 98 -3.12 -11.79 10.81
CA ALA A 98 -4.52 -11.50 11.16
C ALA A 98 -4.64 -10.25 12.02
N TRP A 99 -3.70 -10.03 12.97
CA TRP A 99 -3.61 -8.81 13.75
C TRP A 99 -3.40 -7.59 12.85
N HIS A 100 -2.40 -7.62 11.97
CA HIS A 100 -2.09 -6.45 11.14
C HIS A 100 -3.23 -6.15 10.15
N VAL A 101 -3.67 -7.15 9.40
CA VAL A 101 -4.74 -6.99 8.38
C VAL A 101 -6.07 -6.58 9.01
N GLY A 102 -6.39 -7.08 10.22
CA GLY A 102 -7.60 -6.74 10.94
C GLY A 102 -7.49 -5.53 11.87
N SER A 103 -6.28 -4.99 12.07
CA SER A 103 -6.02 -4.00 13.13
C SER A 103 -6.91 -2.75 13.05
N PHE A 104 -7.20 -2.26 11.83
CA PHE A 104 -8.08 -1.11 11.67
C PHE A 104 -9.52 -1.42 12.11
N ILE A 105 -10.04 -2.63 11.83
CA ILE A 105 -11.37 -3.09 12.26
C ILE A 105 -11.39 -3.27 13.78
N TYR A 106 -10.37 -3.95 14.34
CA TYR A 106 -10.28 -4.21 15.78
C TYR A 106 -10.21 -2.92 16.59
N MET A 107 -9.42 -1.94 16.13
CA MET A 107 -9.28 -0.66 16.81
C MET A 107 -10.50 0.24 16.63
N ALA A 108 -11.17 0.19 15.48
CA ALA A 108 -12.46 0.86 15.31
C ALA A 108 -13.54 0.26 16.25
N ALA A 109 -13.65 -1.08 16.27
CA ALA A 109 -14.58 -1.77 17.16
C ALA A 109 -14.26 -1.49 18.64
N PHE A 110 -13.00 -1.52 19.05
CA PHE A 110 -12.57 -1.15 20.39
C PHE A 110 -12.98 0.29 20.74
N THR A 111 -12.79 1.24 19.82
CA THR A 111 -13.20 2.63 20.02
C THR A 111 -14.71 2.73 20.27
N LEU A 112 -15.52 2.05 19.46
CA LEU A 112 -16.99 2.06 19.61
C LEU A 112 -17.42 1.43 20.94
N LEU A 113 -16.83 0.27 21.32
CA LEU A 113 -17.13 -0.42 22.56
C LEU A 113 -16.69 0.41 23.78
N ALA A 114 -15.53 1.05 23.72
CA ALA A 114 -15.04 1.91 24.79
C ALA A 114 -15.93 3.16 24.96
N MET A 115 -16.43 3.72 23.84
CA MET A 115 -17.38 4.84 23.90
C MET A 115 -18.76 4.44 24.42
N ALA A 116 -19.18 3.20 24.17
CA ALA A 116 -20.45 2.67 24.68
C ALA A 116 -20.42 2.41 26.21
N ASN A 117 -19.25 2.35 26.82
CA ASN A 117 -19.09 2.11 28.26
C ASN A 117 -18.78 3.40 29.02
N PRO A 118 -19.70 3.93 29.88
CA PRO A 118 -19.49 5.18 30.62
C PRO A 118 -18.24 5.17 31.51
N LEU A 119 -17.84 4.03 32.07
CA LEU A 119 -16.63 3.92 32.90
C LEU A 119 -15.35 4.23 32.09
N MET A 120 -15.36 3.98 30.80
CA MET A 120 -14.24 4.28 29.89
C MET A 120 -14.16 5.76 29.52
N TRP A 121 -15.19 6.56 29.74
CA TRP A 121 -15.21 7.97 29.34
C TRP A 121 -14.12 8.80 30.05
N VAL A 122 -13.74 8.43 31.26
CA VAL A 122 -12.64 9.08 31.99
C VAL A 122 -11.31 9.04 31.17
N VAL A 123 -11.09 7.99 30.41
CA VAL A 123 -9.91 7.83 29.56
C VAL A 123 -10.19 8.26 28.11
N MET A 124 -11.38 7.93 27.61
CA MET A 124 -11.73 8.17 26.21
C MET A 124 -11.91 9.65 25.88
N ILE A 125 -12.53 10.45 26.78
CA ILE A 125 -12.73 11.88 26.52
C ILE A 125 -11.40 12.63 26.41
N PRO A 126 -10.45 12.54 27.36
CA PRO A 126 -9.13 13.15 27.20
C PRO A 126 -8.37 12.67 25.97
N TYR A 127 -8.46 11.36 25.66
CA TYR A 127 -7.83 10.81 24.46
C TYR A 127 -8.43 11.39 23.18
N LEU A 128 -9.75 11.50 23.07
CA LEU A 128 -10.41 12.05 21.88
C LEU A 128 -10.13 13.55 21.73
N LEU A 129 -10.07 14.32 22.82
CA LEU A 129 -9.64 15.71 22.76
C LEU A 129 -8.21 15.83 22.24
N TYR A 130 -7.29 15.01 22.75
CA TYR A 130 -5.93 14.90 22.21
C TYR A 130 -5.97 14.52 20.71
N TYR A 131 -6.72 13.49 20.33
CA TYR A 131 -6.87 13.02 18.97
C TYR A 131 -7.34 14.13 18.02
N MET A 132 -8.27 14.98 18.42
CA MET A 132 -8.81 16.07 17.60
C MET A 132 -7.76 17.18 17.33
N VAL A 133 -6.89 17.44 18.31
CA VAL A 133 -5.86 18.49 18.21
C VAL A 133 -4.58 17.98 17.52
N ASP A 134 -4.29 16.67 17.60
CA ASP A 134 -3.05 16.09 17.07
C ASP A 134 -3.02 16.12 15.53
N ARG A 135 -2.04 16.83 14.99
CA ARG A 135 -1.74 16.97 13.55
C ARG A 135 -0.53 16.15 13.10
N THR A 136 -0.02 15.26 13.97
CA THR A 136 1.21 14.47 13.75
C THR A 136 1.21 13.72 12.40
N PRO A 137 0.10 13.13 11.92
CA PRO A 137 0.11 12.40 10.64
C PRO A 137 0.48 13.24 9.42
N ALA A 138 0.37 14.57 9.48
CA ALA A 138 0.53 15.46 8.32
C ALA A 138 1.51 16.62 8.52
N ASN A 139 2.26 16.65 9.64
CA ASN A 139 3.12 17.79 9.98
C ASN A 139 4.61 17.47 10.20
N GLY A 140 5.04 16.26 9.82
CA GLY A 140 6.43 15.80 9.97
C GLY A 140 6.79 15.29 11.37
N ARG A 141 5.90 15.42 12.36
CA ARG A 141 6.22 15.01 13.75
C ARG A 141 6.21 13.50 13.98
N VAL A 142 5.94 12.68 12.96
CA VAL A 142 6.02 11.22 13.03
C VAL A 142 7.39 10.74 13.54
N THR A 143 8.47 11.46 13.21
CA THR A 143 9.83 11.14 13.65
C THR A 143 9.97 11.10 15.18
N ARG A 144 9.17 11.88 15.92
CA ARG A 144 9.09 11.86 17.39
C ARG A 144 8.28 10.69 17.96
N ARG A 145 7.41 10.09 17.12
CA ARG A 145 6.57 8.94 17.48
C ARG A 145 7.16 7.62 17.00
N TYR A 146 8.19 7.70 16.15
CA TYR A 146 8.92 6.54 15.63
C TYR A 146 9.54 5.73 16.77
N SER A 147 9.01 4.52 16.99
CA SER A 147 9.41 3.69 18.13
C SER A 147 10.22 2.48 17.67
N ASN A 148 11.54 2.51 17.87
CA ASN A 148 12.41 1.37 17.54
C ASN A 148 11.97 0.12 18.31
N TRP A 149 11.55 0.27 19.59
CA TRP A 149 11.07 -0.85 20.40
C TRP A 149 9.84 -1.51 19.74
N PHE A 150 8.83 -0.71 19.37
CA PHE A 150 7.60 -1.23 18.76
C PHE A 150 7.85 -1.87 17.41
N ARG A 151 8.73 -1.29 16.58
CA ARG A 151 9.15 -1.81 15.28
C ARG A 151 9.93 -3.12 15.39
N SER A 152 10.63 -3.36 16.51
CA SER A 152 11.47 -4.54 16.76
C SER A 152 10.75 -5.67 17.49
N LEU A 153 9.44 -5.59 17.70
CA LEU A 153 8.69 -6.66 18.36
C LEU A 153 8.76 -7.96 17.54
N ALA A 154 8.86 -9.09 18.23
CA ALA A 154 8.86 -10.44 17.62
C ALA A 154 7.60 -10.70 16.75
N LEU A 155 6.51 -9.98 17.00
CA LEU A 155 5.30 -9.98 16.19
C LEU A 155 5.61 -9.75 14.70
N TRP A 156 6.51 -8.81 14.40
CA TRP A 156 6.87 -8.44 13.03
C TRP A 156 7.76 -9.49 12.36
N GLN A 157 8.58 -10.18 13.13
CA GLN A 157 9.32 -11.33 12.61
C GLN A 157 8.37 -12.48 12.23
N TYR A 158 7.32 -12.73 13.04
CA TYR A 158 6.27 -13.69 12.68
C TYR A 158 5.50 -13.25 11.45
N TYR A 159 5.19 -11.95 11.33
CA TYR A 159 4.54 -11.37 10.15
C TYR A 159 5.39 -11.59 8.88
N CYS A 160 6.65 -11.17 8.88
CA CYS A 160 7.54 -11.32 7.73
C CYS A 160 7.79 -12.79 7.39
N ASN A 161 7.94 -13.67 8.39
CA ASN A 161 8.14 -15.10 8.18
C ASN A 161 6.86 -15.82 7.71
N TYR A 162 5.70 -15.18 7.78
CA TYR A 162 4.47 -15.74 7.21
C TYR A 162 4.54 -15.82 5.70
N TYR A 163 5.07 -14.82 5.01
CA TYR A 163 5.10 -14.71 3.55
C TYR A 163 6.20 -15.49 2.85
N PRO A 164 7.43 -15.81 3.22
CA PRO A 164 8.47 -15.02 3.87
C PRO A 164 8.91 -13.78 3.06
N ILE A 165 9.00 -12.65 3.73
CA ILE A 165 9.49 -11.40 3.11
C ILE A 165 11.02 -11.37 3.23
N ARG A 166 11.70 -11.09 2.11
CA ARG A 166 13.15 -10.98 2.05
C ARG A 166 13.58 -9.69 1.36
N LEU A 167 14.54 -9.00 1.94
CA LEU A 167 15.19 -7.83 1.36
C LEU A 167 16.47 -8.26 0.64
N HIS A 168 16.65 -7.79 -0.59
CA HIS A 168 17.82 -8.02 -1.42
C HIS A 168 18.47 -6.67 -1.76
N LYS A 169 19.68 -6.46 -1.27
CA LYS A 169 20.46 -5.25 -1.48
C LYS A 169 21.29 -5.40 -2.76
N VAL A 170 21.09 -4.49 -3.73
CA VAL A 170 21.82 -4.53 -5.00
C VAL A 170 23.15 -3.79 -4.92
N ALA A 171 23.19 -2.71 -4.13
CA ALA A 171 24.36 -1.87 -3.94
C ALA A 171 24.43 -1.37 -2.49
N ASP A 172 25.63 -1.04 -2.04
CA ASP A 172 25.79 -0.36 -0.77
C ASP A 172 25.25 1.08 -0.87
N ILE A 173 24.40 1.41 0.09
CA ILE A 173 23.78 2.72 0.20
C ILE A 173 24.41 3.43 1.41
N PRO A 174 25.04 4.60 1.23
CA PRO A 174 25.63 5.35 2.33
C PRO A 174 24.64 5.66 3.45
N PRO A 175 25.02 5.54 4.73
CA PRO A 175 24.13 5.85 5.85
C PRO A 175 23.80 7.35 5.89
N THR A 176 22.57 7.69 6.26
CA THR A 176 22.17 9.09 6.55
C THR A 176 22.81 9.55 7.86
N PHE A 177 22.77 8.68 8.87
CA PHE A 177 23.38 8.95 10.17
C PHE A 177 24.62 8.10 10.38
N THR A 178 25.75 8.76 10.64
CA THR A 178 26.98 8.12 11.09
C THR A 178 27.16 8.29 12.59
N GLU A 179 27.83 7.33 13.22
CA GLU A 179 28.21 7.47 14.62
C GLU A 179 29.33 8.52 14.70
N SER A 180 29.06 9.63 15.38
CA SER A 180 30.11 10.56 15.76
C SER A 180 31.05 9.82 16.70
N LYS A 181 32.36 9.86 16.42
CA LYS A 181 33.35 9.45 17.41
C LYS A 181 33.25 10.44 18.56
N ALA A 182 32.47 10.09 19.57
CA ALA A 182 32.37 10.87 20.79
C ALA A 182 33.78 10.95 21.36
N ASN A 183 34.40 12.13 21.23
CA ASN A 183 35.51 12.48 22.08
C ASN A 183 35.00 12.30 23.51
N ASP A 184 35.79 11.69 24.39
CA ASP A 184 35.57 11.24 25.75
C ASP A 184 34.96 12.30 26.74
N LEU A 185 34.00 13.05 26.31
CA LEU A 185 33.24 14.00 27.13
C LEU A 185 31.98 13.34 27.68
N GLY A 186 32.21 12.60 28.79
CA GLY A 186 31.26 12.37 29.86
C GLY A 186 29.85 11.94 29.46
N ALA A 187 29.60 10.63 29.33
CA ALA A 187 28.26 10.08 29.30
C ALA A 187 27.40 10.65 30.46
N LYS A 188 26.47 11.55 30.17
CA LYS A 188 25.52 12.07 31.17
C LYS A 188 24.60 10.94 31.64
N LYS A 189 24.90 10.37 32.81
CA LYS A 189 24.01 9.42 33.51
C LYS A 189 22.83 10.19 34.09
N TYR A 190 21.67 10.04 33.52
CA TYR A 190 20.43 10.54 34.17
C TYR A 190 19.90 9.49 35.15
N LYS A 191 19.92 9.83 36.44
CA LYS A 191 19.32 9.04 37.49
C LYS A 191 17.92 9.60 37.76
N MET A 192 16.88 8.92 37.30
CA MET A 192 15.50 9.27 37.63
C MET A 192 15.04 8.39 38.77
N SER A 193 14.76 8.97 39.94
CA SER A 193 14.18 8.27 41.07
C SER A 193 12.71 8.65 41.20
N LEU A 194 11.82 7.70 41.00
CA LEU A 194 10.37 7.88 41.26
C LEU A 194 10.05 7.34 42.66
N LYS A 195 9.70 8.24 43.59
CA LYS A 195 9.19 7.86 44.91
C LYS A 195 7.66 7.82 44.86
N ILE A 196 7.09 6.63 44.92
CA ILE A 196 5.64 6.44 45.02
C ILE A 196 5.33 6.20 46.51
N ARG A 197 4.56 7.12 47.11
CA ARG A 197 4.08 7.00 48.48
C ARG A 197 2.70 6.35 48.45
N LEU A 198 2.63 5.09 48.85
CA LEU A 198 1.36 4.35 48.94
C LEU A 198 0.66 4.69 50.26
N TRP A 199 -0.37 5.51 50.18
CA TRP A 199 -1.25 5.79 51.33
C TRP A 199 -2.40 4.77 51.34
N PRO A 200 -2.72 4.09 52.53
CA PRO A 200 -2.31 4.38 53.89
C PRO A 200 -1.06 3.62 54.39
N LEU A 201 -0.39 2.84 53.54
CA LEU A 201 0.80 2.10 53.94
C LEU A 201 2.02 3.04 54.04
N LYS A 202 2.67 3.07 55.21
CA LYS A 202 3.89 3.88 55.45
C LYS A 202 5.13 3.41 54.64
N HIS A 203 4.94 2.67 53.54
CA HIS A 203 6.00 2.15 52.70
C HIS A 203 6.18 3.01 51.44
N SER A 204 7.40 3.46 51.21
CA SER A 204 7.78 4.13 49.97
C SER A 204 8.51 3.14 49.05
N LEU A 205 7.97 2.89 47.87
CA LEU A 205 8.67 2.16 46.85
C LEU A 205 9.56 3.13 46.06
N THR A 206 10.88 2.95 46.15
CA THR A 206 11.83 3.76 45.35
C THR A 206 12.27 2.94 44.16
N LEU A 207 11.73 3.24 42.97
CA LEU A 207 12.16 2.68 41.72
C LEU A 207 13.32 3.51 41.15
N ASN A 208 14.52 3.00 41.27
CA ASN A 208 15.70 3.59 40.66
C ASN A 208 15.81 3.06 39.18
N ILE A 209 15.33 3.82 38.22
CA ILE A 209 15.51 3.49 36.82
C ILE A 209 16.85 4.10 36.37
N LEU A 210 17.89 3.28 36.38
CA LEU A 210 19.16 3.61 35.77
C LEU A 210 19.03 3.42 34.26
N LYS A 211 18.71 4.47 33.50
CA LYS A 211 18.84 4.45 32.06
C LYS A 211 20.28 4.80 31.71
N LYS A 212 21.12 3.77 31.52
CA LYS A 212 22.41 3.92 30.87
C LYS A 212 22.13 4.31 29.42
N SER A 213 22.15 5.57 29.13
CA SER A 213 22.09 6.06 27.77
C SER A 213 23.51 6.07 27.26
N ASP A 214 23.96 4.96 26.66
CA ASP A 214 25.06 4.97 25.71
C ASP A 214 24.49 5.64 24.43
N ALA A 215 24.11 6.91 24.55
CA ALA A 215 23.70 7.71 23.42
C ALA A 215 24.97 8.05 22.63
N VAL A 216 25.34 7.15 21.74
CA VAL A 216 26.24 7.51 20.64
C VAL A 216 25.56 8.66 19.91
N GLU A 217 26.18 9.81 19.91
CA GLU A 217 25.63 11.00 19.24
C GLU A 217 25.71 10.70 17.74
N LYS A 218 24.54 10.57 17.08
CA LYS A 218 24.43 10.28 15.66
C LYS A 218 24.36 11.59 14.91
N GLU A 219 25.31 11.83 14.06
CA GLU A 219 25.35 13.00 13.19
C GLU A 219 24.80 12.66 11.79
N ALA A 220 23.96 13.53 11.24
CA ALA A 220 23.41 13.38 9.90
C ALA A 220 24.41 13.91 8.87
N THR A 221 25.27 13.04 8.38
CA THR A 221 26.36 13.39 7.43
C THR A 221 26.08 12.93 6.00
N GLY A 222 25.20 11.95 5.83
CA GLY A 222 24.92 11.36 4.53
C GLY A 222 23.61 11.82 3.91
N PRO A 223 23.31 11.31 2.69
CA PRO A 223 22.09 11.64 1.98
C PRO A 223 20.86 11.02 2.63
N ARG A 224 19.71 11.59 2.35
CA ARG A 224 18.39 11.02 2.64
C ARG A 224 17.90 10.26 1.42
N TYR A 225 16.90 9.39 1.59
CA TYR A 225 16.42 8.55 0.49
C TYR A 225 14.91 8.64 0.33
N ILE A 226 14.47 8.56 -0.93
CA ILE A 226 13.08 8.35 -1.31
C ILE A 226 13.02 6.98 -1.99
N PHE A 227 12.55 5.98 -1.24
CA PHE A 227 12.33 4.64 -1.76
C PHE A 227 10.99 4.61 -2.49
N GLY A 228 11.00 4.29 -3.78
CA GLY A 228 9.80 4.04 -4.55
C GLY A 228 9.53 2.54 -4.63
N TYR A 229 8.43 2.09 -4.06
CA TYR A 229 8.08 0.67 -3.97
C TYR A 229 7.08 0.26 -5.05
N HIS A 230 7.35 -0.83 -5.72
CA HIS A 230 6.56 -1.42 -6.80
C HIS A 230 6.51 -2.95 -6.71
N PRO A 231 5.39 -3.60 -7.15
CA PRO A 231 4.06 -3.02 -7.33
C PRO A 231 3.36 -2.78 -5.99
N HIS A 232 2.21 -2.07 -6.02
CA HIS A 232 1.39 -1.84 -4.81
C HIS A 232 0.74 -3.13 -4.30
N GLY A 233 0.37 -4.05 -5.20
CA GLY A 233 -0.48 -5.17 -4.84
C GLY A 233 -1.83 -4.72 -4.24
N VAL A 234 -2.48 -5.57 -3.45
CA VAL A 234 -3.73 -5.19 -2.76
C VAL A 234 -3.48 -4.31 -1.54
N ALA A 235 -2.49 -4.63 -0.73
CA ALA A 235 -2.29 -4.03 0.58
C ALA A 235 -0.83 -3.61 0.89
N ALA A 236 0.07 -3.65 -0.09
CA ALA A 236 1.49 -3.32 0.04
C ALA A 236 2.15 -4.04 1.24
N LEU A 237 1.91 -5.36 1.34
CA LEU A 237 2.29 -6.18 2.49
C LEU A 237 3.80 -6.23 2.71
N GLY A 238 4.56 -6.32 1.62
CA GLY A 238 6.01 -6.30 1.65
C GLY A 238 6.56 -4.94 2.06
N ALA A 239 5.96 -3.85 1.55
CA ALA A 239 6.34 -2.50 1.95
C ALA A 239 6.16 -2.28 3.46
N PHE A 240 5.04 -2.75 4.01
CA PHE A 240 4.81 -2.71 5.45
C PHE A 240 5.88 -3.49 6.23
N GLY A 241 6.09 -4.76 5.87
CA GLY A 241 7.06 -5.63 6.56
C GLY A 241 8.48 -5.07 6.54
N ALA A 242 8.92 -4.56 5.39
CA ALA A 242 10.28 -4.10 5.17
C ALA A 242 10.57 -2.70 5.72
N PHE A 243 9.67 -1.73 5.49
CA PHE A 243 9.94 -0.32 5.79
C PHE A 243 9.28 0.19 7.07
N ALA A 244 8.16 -0.42 7.50
CA ALA A 244 7.48 -0.01 8.73
C ALA A 244 7.90 -0.84 9.96
N THR A 245 8.65 -1.95 9.79
CA THR A 245 9.04 -2.84 10.88
C THR A 245 10.50 -3.27 10.76
N GLU A 246 11.04 -3.87 11.82
CA GLU A 246 12.34 -4.56 11.80
C GLU A 246 12.20 -6.08 11.52
N GLY A 247 11.05 -6.52 11.05
CA GLY A 247 10.80 -7.94 10.74
C GLY A 247 11.67 -8.52 9.62
N CYS A 248 12.23 -7.64 8.76
CA CYS A 248 13.18 -7.98 7.70
C CYS A 248 14.62 -7.50 8.00
N ASN A 249 14.93 -7.14 9.24
CA ASN A 249 16.22 -6.64 9.68
C ASN A 249 16.71 -5.40 8.89
N TRP A 250 15.80 -4.43 8.68
CA TRP A 250 16.13 -3.22 7.94
C TRP A 250 17.35 -2.49 8.48
N SER A 251 17.39 -2.26 9.80
CA SER A 251 18.48 -1.53 10.45
C SER A 251 19.83 -2.22 10.36
N GLU A 252 19.85 -3.53 10.17
CA GLU A 252 21.08 -4.33 9.97
C GLU A 252 21.56 -4.26 8.52
N LEU A 253 20.64 -4.35 7.55
CA LEU A 253 20.96 -4.28 6.12
C LEU A 253 21.29 -2.86 5.65
N PHE A 254 20.62 -1.85 6.24
CA PHE A 254 20.74 -0.44 5.90
C PHE A 254 21.00 0.40 7.16
N PRO A 255 22.20 0.25 7.77
CA PRO A 255 22.52 0.92 9.02
C PRO A 255 22.47 2.44 8.86
N GLY A 256 21.95 3.13 9.85
CA GLY A 256 21.86 4.60 9.87
C GLY A 256 20.85 5.23 8.90
N ILE A 257 19.97 4.45 8.29
CA ILE A 257 18.92 4.94 7.38
C ILE A 257 17.52 4.71 7.99
N PRO A 258 17.02 5.60 8.84
CA PRO A 258 15.66 5.50 9.34
C PRO A 258 14.67 5.85 8.22
N VAL A 259 13.61 5.04 8.07
CA VAL A 259 12.62 5.19 7.01
C VAL A 259 11.21 5.33 7.58
N CYS A 260 10.46 6.31 7.08
CA CYS A 260 9.03 6.46 7.31
C CYS A 260 8.25 5.96 6.10
N LEU A 261 7.40 4.94 6.28
CA LEU A 261 6.50 4.48 5.23
C LEU A 261 5.35 5.48 5.06
N MET A 262 5.02 5.84 3.82
CA MET A 262 3.99 6.83 3.54
C MET A 262 2.70 6.18 3.05
N THR A 263 1.56 6.64 3.58
CA THR A 263 0.23 6.17 3.21
C THR A 263 -0.77 7.32 3.10
N LEU A 264 -2.02 7.02 2.72
CA LEU A 264 -3.08 8.03 2.63
C LEU A 264 -3.46 8.59 4.01
N ILE A 265 -3.76 9.88 4.08
CA ILE A 265 -4.15 10.57 5.31
C ILE A 265 -5.41 9.95 5.95
N ASN A 266 -6.30 9.37 5.15
CA ASN A 266 -7.54 8.76 5.62
C ASN A 266 -7.31 7.55 6.55
N GLN A 267 -6.16 6.88 6.46
CA GLN A 267 -5.78 5.80 7.37
C GLN A 267 -5.64 6.25 8.83
N PHE A 268 -5.42 7.55 9.05
CA PHE A 268 -5.25 8.14 10.38
C PHE A 268 -6.56 8.65 11.00
N GLN A 269 -7.72 8.36 10.40
CA GLN A 269 -9.02 8.81 10.90
C GLN A 269 -9.62 7.89 11.97
N ILE A 270 -9.02 6.72 12.21
CA ILE A 270 -9.49 5.79 13.23
C ILE A 270 -8.67 6.00 14.50
N PRO A 271 -9.31 6.30 15.65
CA PRO A 271 -8.64 6.40 16.93
C PRO A 271 -7.88 5.12 17.30
N PHE A 272 -6.81 5.19 18.04
CA PHE A 272 -5.84 4.13 18.35
C PHE A 272 -5.12 3.56 17.14
N TYR A 273 -5.78 3.31 16.01
CA TYR A 273 -5.14 2.89 14.78
C TYR A 273 -4.15 3.93 14.26
N ARG A 274 -4.51 5.23 14.38
CA ARG A 274 -3.59 6.35 14.14
C ARG A 274 -2.29 6.20 14.93
N ASP A 275 -2.39 5.96 16.24
CA ASP A 275 -1.23 5.88 17.13
C ASP A 275 -0.39 4.63 16.86
N TYR A 276 -1.04 3.53 16.52
CA TYR A 276 -0.40 2.31 16.05
C TYR A 276 0.45 2.57 14.79
N LEU A 277 -0.10 3.24 13.78
CA LEU A 277 0.62 3.58 12.55
C LEU A 277 1.80 4.52 12.82
N LEU A 278 1.56 5.59 13.60
CA LEU A 278 2.60 6.57 13.93
C LEU A 278 3.77 5.95 14.71
N SER A 279 3.47 5.00 15.61
CA SER A 279 4.51 4.27 16.36
C SER A 279 5.40 3.40 15.48
N LEU A 280 4.88 2.94 14.35
CA LEU A 280 5.64 2.23 13.32
C LEU A 280 6.39 3.17 12.35
N GLY A 281 6.26 4.49 12.52
CA GLY A 281 6.84 5.46 11.60
C GLY A 281 6.04 5.62 10.29
N ILE A 282 4.77 5.21 10.28
CA ILE A 282 3.91 5.40 9.11
C ILE A 282 3.26 6.78 9.19
N THR A 283 3.22 7.49 8.04
CA THR A 283 2.74 8.87 7.98
C THR A 283 2.09 9.20 6.63
N SER A 284 1.48 10.39 6.54
CA SER A 284 0.76 10.80 5.32
C SER A 284 1.69 11.09 4.14
N VAL A 285 1.30 10.64 2.95
CA VAL A 285 2.02 10.84 1.67
C VAL A 285 1.90 12.26 1.10
N SER A 286 1.32 13.22 1.84
CA SER A 286 1.22 14.60 1.36
C SER A 286 2.61 15.24 1.18
N ARG A 287 2.78 16.01 0.08
CA ARG A 287 4.06 16.69 -0.26
C ARG A 287 4.60 17.50 0.93
N LYS A 288 3.75 18.31 1.58
CA LYS A 288 4.14 19.14 2.73
C LYS A 288 4.67 18.32 3.91
N ASN A 289 4.07 17.14 4.16
CA ASN A 289 4.51 16.25 5.22
C ASN A 289 5.82 15.54 4.84
N ALA A 290 5.93 15.07 3.61
CA ALA A 290 7.12 14.40 3.10
C ALA A 290 8.38 15.30 3.19
N LEU A 291 8.28 16.57 2.75
CA LEU A 291 9.35 17.55 2.90
C LEU A 291 9.79 17.69 4.36
N LYS A 292 8.83 17.84 5.29
CA LYS A 292 9.14 17.97 6.72
C LYS A 292 9.76 16.73 7.36
N VAL A 293 9.47 15.54 6.85
CA VAL A 293 10.11 14.31 7.29
C VAL A 293 11.55 14.25 6.78
N LEU A 294 11.76 14.56 5.50
CA LEU A 294 13.07 14.62 4.89
C LEU A 294 13.97 15.72 5.55
N ASP A 295 13.39 16.87 5.90
CA ASP A 295 14.12 17.95 6.61
C ASP A 295 14.62 17.52 8.00
N GLN A 296 14.03 16.48 8.60
CA GLN A 296 14.48 15.90 9.86
C GLN A 296 15.46 14.74 9.66
N ASN A 297 16.04 14.62 8.47
CA ASN A 297 17.00 13.58 8.07
C ASN A 297 16.44 12.15 8.13
N PHE A 298 15.11 11.97 8.06
CA PHE A 298 14.50 10.69 7.85
C PHE A 298 14.29 10.46 6.36
N SER A 299 14.54 9.25 5.92
CA SER A 299 14.16 8.77 4.59
C SER A 299 12.68 8.42 4.54
N ILE A 300 12.12 8.35 3.34
CA ILE A 300 10.71 7.98 3.14
C ILE A 300 10.58 6.83 2.16
N CYS A 301 9.55 6.01 2.34
CA CYS A 301 9.14 5.00 1.36
C CYS A 301 7.73 5.33 0.85
N ILE A 302 7.58 5.41 -0.46
CA ILE A 302 6.32 5.70 -1.15
C ILE A 302 5.96 4.50 -2.01
N VAL A 303 4.74 3.97 -1.85
CA VAL A 303 4.17 2.97 -2.75
C VAL A 303 3.53 3.72 -3.92
N VAL A 304 4.26 3.83 -5.03
CA VAL A 304 4.04 4.84 -6.09
C VAL A 304 2.71 4.66 -6.82
N GLY A 305 2.32 3.44 -7.16
CA GLY A 305 1.09 3.14 -7.92
C GLY A 305 -0.20 3.48 -7.17
N GLY A 306 -0.19 3.26 -5.86
CA GLY A 306 -1.30 3.58 -4.97
C GLY A 306 -2.58 2.79 -5.29
N ALA A 307 -3.72 3.37 -4.91
CA ALA A 307 -5.04 2.74 -5.06
C ALA A 307 -5.39 2.31 -6.50
N GLN A 308 -4.74 2.86 -7.51
CA GLN A 308 -5.01 2.48 -8.89
C GLN A 308 -4.40 1.12 -9.23
N GLU A 309 -3.16 0.88 -8.84
CA GLU A 309 -2.53 -0.43 -9.00
C GLU A 309 -3.27 -1.51 -8.20
N ALA A 310 -3.75 -1.17 -6.99
CA ALA A 310 -4.53 -2.10 -6.17
C ALA A 310 -5.81 -2.61 -6.88
N LEU A 311 -6.43 -1.79 -7.74
CA LEU A 311 -7.62 -2.17 -8.52
C LEU A 311 -7.31 -3.04 -9.75
N THR A 312 -6.12 -2.86 -10.32
CA THR A 312 -5.72 -3.52 -11.58
C THR A 312 -4.72 -4.65 -11.36
N SER A 313 -4.28 -4.86 -10.10
CA SER A 313 -3.35 -5.93 -9.74
C SER A 313 -3.87 -7.29 -10.17
N LYS A 314 -3.01 -8.10 -10.77
CA LYS A 314 -3.27 -9.48 -11.16
C LYS A 314 -2.17 -10.36 -10.62
N VAL A 315 -2.53 -11.61 -10.25
CA VAL A 315 -1.56 -12.61 -9.83
C VAL A 315 -0.53 -12.83 -10.92
N GLY A 316 0.75 -12.72 -10.59
CA GLY A 316 1.85 -12.94 -11.54
C GLY A 316 2.06 -11.82 -12.56
N SER A 317 1.42 -10.65 -12.41
CA SER A 317 1.66 -9.49 -13.28
C SER A 317 2.48 -8.38 -12.60
N ALA A 318 3.13 -7.57 -13.44
CA ALA A 318 3.84 -6.36 -13.03
C ALA A 318 3.31 -5.14 -13.81
N ASP A 319 2.01 -4.88 -13.66
CA ASP A 319 1.35 -3.72 -14.28
C ASP A 319 1.48 -2.50 -13.38
N LEU A 320 2.33 -1.55 -13.76
CA LEU A 320 2.69 -0.39 -12.94
C LEU A 320 2.02 0.90 -13.43
N VAL A 321 1.51 1.70 -12.50
CA VAL A 321 1.06 3.07 -12.75
C VAL A 321 2.19 4.02 -12.36
N LEU A 322 3.17 4.22 -13.25
CA LEU A 322 4.39 4.97 -12.94
C LEU A 322 4.61 6.20 -13.84
N LYS A 323 4.41 6.10 -15.15
CA LYS A 323 4.77 7.17 -16.12
C LYS A 323 4.22 8.55 -15.76
N ARG A 324 3.01 8.63 -15.26
CA ARG A 324 2.38 9.89 -14.82
C ARG A 324 2.62 10.23 -13.34
N ARG A 325 3.26 9.36 -12.56
CA ARG A 325 3.53 9.54 -11.13
C ARG A 325 4.86 10.24 -10.91
N LYS A 326 4.96 11.50 -11.34
CA LYS A 326 6.19 12.32 -11.25
C LYS A 326 6.38 13.03 -9.91
N GLY A 327 5.41 12.96 -8.99
CA GLY A 327 5.41 13.73 -7.75
C GLY A 327 6.56 13.41 -6.79
N PHE A 328 7.00 12.15 -6.71
CA PHE A 328 8.11 11.74 -5.85
C PHE A 328 9.47 12.20 -6.40
N VAL A 329 9.63 12.26 -7.73
CA VAL A 329 10.82 12.80 -8.39
C VAL A 329 10.89 14.31 -8.14
N LYS A 330 9.77 15.03 -8.35
CA LYS A 330 9.69 16.46 -8.05
C LYS A 330 10.03 16.75 -6.59
N LEU A 331 9.56 15.91 -5.66
CA LEU A 331 9.87 16.03 -4.24
C LEU A 331 11.39 15.89 -3.98
N ALA A 332 12.06 14.95 -4.66
CA ALA A 332 13.51 14.77 -4.54
C ALA A 332 14.28 16.00 -5.04
N LEU A 333 13.90 16.55 -6.20
CA LEU A 333 14.51 17.76 -6.78
C LEU A 333 14.35 18.97 -5.85
N GLU A 334 13.15 19.16 -5.28
CA GLU A 334 12.86 20.23 -4.33
C GLU A 334 13.60 20.08 -2.99
N THR A 335 13.91 18.85 -2.59
CA THR A 335 14.64 18.59 -1.34
C THR A 335 16.15 18.79 -1.52
N GLY A 336 16.73 18.27 -2.59
CA GLY A 336 18.18 18.21 -2.83
C GLY A 336 18.94 17.34 -1.84
N LYS A 337 20.11 16.87 -2.20
CA LYS A 337 20.92 15.90 -1.44
C LYS A 337 20.13 14.66 -1.03
N VAL A 338 19.42 14.09 -2.00
CA VAL A 338 18.51 12.96 -1.84
C VAL A 338 18.82 11.90 -2.89
N GLY A 339 18.85 10.64 -2.50
CA GLY A 339 18.87 9.51 -3.41
C GLY A 339 17.47 8.97 -3.67
N ILE A 340 17.05 8.88 -4.93
CA ILE A 340 15.81 8.20 -5.33
C ILE A 340 16.14 6.72 -5.57
N VAL A 341 15.47 5.81 -4.86
CA VAL A 341 15.81 4.38 -4.89
C VAL A 341 14.62 3.57 -5.36
N PRO A 342 14.65 2.98 -6.55
CA PRO A 342 13.61 2.07 -7.00
C PRO A 342 13.69 0.74 -6.23
N CYS A 343 12.52 0.25 -5.81
CA CYS A 343 12.38 -1.05 -5.16
C CYS A 343 11.31 -1.87 -5.88
N PHE A 344 11.65 -3.11 -6.24
CA PHE A 344 10.71 -4.03 -6.85
C PHE A 344 10.48 -5.25 -5.97
N ALA A 345 9.20 -5.60 -5.74
CA ALA A 345 8.77 -6.70 -4.88
C ALA A 345 8.14 -7.83 -5.70
N PHE A 346 8.90 -8.88 -5.95
CA PHE A 346 8.41 -10.09 -6.59
C PHE A 346 7.53 -10.87 -5.60
N GLY A 347 6.30 -11.21 -6.00
CA GLY A 347 5.33 -11.94 -5.20
C GLY A 347 4.33 -11.08 -4.42
N GLU A 348 4.44 -9.76 -4.46
CA GLU A 348 3.48 -8.86 -3.80
C GLU A 348 2.06 -9.06 -4.36
N THR A 349 1.91 -9.23 -5.67
CA THR A 349 0.63 -9.43 -6.36
C THR A 349 0.05 -10.83 -6.16
N ASP A 350 0.84 -11.79 -5.66
CA ASP A 350 0.42 -13.20 -5.51
C ASP A 350 -0.29 -13.49 -4.17
N CYS A 351 -0.32 -12.49 -3.28
CA CYS A 351 -0.86 -12.67 -1.94
C CYS A 351 -2.38 -12.67 -1.86
N TYR A 352 -3.07 -12.19 -2.90
CA TYR A 352 -4.52 -12.12 -2.99
C TYR A 352 -5.01 -12.48 -4.39
N ASN A 353 -6.16 -13.10 -4.46
CA ASN A 353 -6.92 -13.21 -5.70
C ASN A 353 -7.87 -12.01 -5.79
N ILE A 354 -7.92 -11.37 -6.96
CA ILE A 354 -8.72 -10.17 -7.18
C ILE A 354 -9.80 -10.47 -8.20
N LEU A 355 -11.04 -10.09 -7.86
CA LEU A 355 -12.15 -10.04 -8.80
C LEU A 355 -12.02 -8.75 -9.61
N GLN A 356 -11.73 -8.88 -10.89
CA GLN A 356 -11.73 -7.73 -11.78
C GLN A 356 -13.15 -7.44 -12.25
N THR A 357 -13.52 -6.16 -12.20
CA THR A 357 -14.81 -5.67 -12.67
C THR A 357 -14.64 -5.09 -14.06
N ASP A 358 -15.56 -5.37 -14.96
CA ASP A 358 -15.60 -4.72 -16.27
C ASP A 358 -15.74 -3.21 -16.11
N GLU A 359 -15.14 -2.45 -17.03
CA GLU A 359 -15.15 -0.97 -16.97
C GLU A 359 -16.56 -0.38 -16.97
N LYS A 360 -17.53 -1.04 -17.60
CA LYS A 360 -18.94 -0.62 -17.71
C LYS A 360 -19.81 -1.07 -16.54
N SER A 361 -19.28 -1.91 -15.63
CA SER A 361 -20.01 -2.44 -14.48
C SER A 361 -20.38 -1.34 -13.48
N TYR A 362 -21.55 -1.48 -12.84
CA TYR A 362 -21.97 -0.62 -11.74
C TYR A 362 -20.96 -0.67 -10.56
N LEU A 363 -20.43 -1.85 -10.26
CA LEU A 363 -19.40 -2.05 -9.22
C LEU A 363 -18.13 -1.25 -9.53
N ARG A 364 -17.68 -1.24 -10.80
CA ARG A 364 -16.54 -0.43 -11.23
C ARG A 364 -16.82 1.07 -11.07
N ARG A 365 -18.02 1.52 -11.45
CA ARG A 365 -18.45 2.92 -11.24
C ARG A 365 -18.47 3.30 -9.77
N MET A 366 -18.97 2.41 -8.90
CA MET A 366 -18.95 2.60 -7.45
C MET A 366 -17.52 2.67 -6.89
N GLN A 367 -16.62 1.76 -7.29
CA GLN A 367 -15.21 1.80 -6.91
C GLN A 367 -14.52 3.10 -7.32
N LEU A 368 -14.77 3.57 -8.55
CA LEU A 368 -14.24 4.83 -9.05
C LEU A 368 -14.83 6.04 -8.33
N TRP A 369 -16.10 5.99 -7.94
CA TRP A 369 -16.73 7.02 -7.12
C TRP A 369 -16.08 7.08 -5.73
N PHE A 370 -15.91 5.95 -5.05
CA PHE A 370 -15.16 5.88 -3.78
C PHE A 370 -13.75 6.44 -3.92
N LYS A 371 -13.04 6.09 -4.99
CA LYS A 371 -11.70 6.60 -5.27
C LYS A 371 -11.67 8.12 -5.44
N ARG A 372 -12.66 8.69 -6.15
CA ARG A 372 -12.77 10.15 -6.37
C ARG A 372 -13.12 10.90 -5.09
N THR A 373 -14.02 10.34 -4.29
CA THR A 373 -14.56 11.00 -3.09
C THR A 373 -13.60 10.89 -1.90
N TYR A 374 -13.02 9.71 -1.68
CA TYR A 374 -12.23 9.41 -0.48
C TYR A 374 -10.74 9.19 -0.76
N GLY A 375 -10.31 9.20 -2.02
CA GLY A 375 -8.92 8.98 -2.41
C GLY A 375 -8.44 7.53 -2.29
N PHE A 376 -9.26 6.62 -1.78
CA PHE A 376 -8.98 5.19 -1.72
C PHE A 376 -10.05 4.38 -2.45
N THR A 377 -9.76 3.11 -2.72
CA THR A 377 -10.70 2.18 -3.33
C THR A 377 -10.68 0.86 -2.60
N ILE A 378 -11.78 0.13 -2.71
CA ILE A 378 -11.91 -1.22 -2.14
C ILE A 378 -11.93 -2.20 -3.32
N PRO A 379 -10.79 -2.88 -3.61
CA PRO A 379 -10.80 -3.98 -4.56
C PRO A 379 -11.61 -5.14 -3.97
N PHE A 380 -12.34 -5.85 -4.82
CA PHE A 380 -12.95 -7.11 -4.43
C PHE A 380 -11.88 -8.19 -4.48
N PHE A 381 -11.46 -8.65 -3.34
CA PHE A 381 -10.41 -9.65 -3.21
C PHE A 381 -10.80 -10.73 -2.22
N PHE A 382 -10.20 -11.90 -2.38
CA PHE A 382 -10.26 -12.96 -1.39
C PHE A 382 -8.93 -13.71 -1.36
N ALA A 383 -8.70 -14.40 -0.26
CA ALA A 383 -7.56 -15.28 -0.10
C ALA A 383 -7.93 -16.42 0.84
N ARG A 384 -7.30 -16.56 2.00
CA ARG A 384 -7.59 -17.62 2.95
C ARG A 384 -8.20 -17.08 4.25
N GLY A 385 -8.82 -17.98 5.02
CA GLY A 385 -9.24 -17.70 6.40
C GLY A 385 -8.15 -17.99 7.42
N VAL A 386 -8.46 -17.73 8.68
CA VAL A 386 -7.58 -18.07 9.81
C VAL A 386 -7.48 -19.58 9.98
N PHE A 387 -8.60 -20.28 9.86
CA PHE A 387 -8.73 -21.73 10.10
C PHE A 387 -8.91 -22.56 8.82
N ASN A 388 -9.01 -21.94 7.65
CA ASN A 388 -9.15 -22.60 6.37
C ASN A 388 -8.17 -22.03 5.34
N TYR A 389 -7.95 -22.74 4.21
CA TYR A 389 -6.97 -22.35 3.20
C TYR A 389 -7.61 -21.75 1.94
N ASP A 390 -8.92 -21.78 1.80
CA ASP A 390 -9.59 -21.55 0.52
C ASP A 390 -10.36 -20.24 0.46
N PHE A 391 -10.85 -19.77 1.61
CA PHE A 391 -11.71 -18.58 1.66
C PHE A 391 -11.42 -17.70 2.87
N GLY A 392 -11.36 -16.38 2.65
CA GLY A 392 -11.22 -15.36 3.68
C GLY A 392 -10.42 -14.14 3.25
N LEU A 393 -10.08 -13.29 4.23
CA LEU A 393 -9.39 -12.02 4.02
C LEU A 393 -7.91 -12.06 4.42
N ILE A 394 -7.42 -13.18 4.95
CA ILE A 394 -6.02 -13.35 5.31
C ILE A 394 -5.23 -13.69 4.03
N PRO A 395 -4.18 -12.93 3.68
CA PRO A 395 -3.42 -13.17 2.44
C PRO A 395 -2.88 -14.59 2.35
N PHE A 396 -2.65 -15.07 1.14
CA PHE A 396 -1.96 -16.34 0.91
C PHE A 396 -0.50 -16.27 1.37
N ARG A 397 0.06 -17.42 1.79
CA ARG A 397 1.48 -17.54 2.10
C ARG A 397 2.29 -17.63 0.82
N ARG A 398 2.69 -16.49 0.27
CA ARG A 398 3.55 -16.40 -0.91
C ARG A 398 4.83 -15.65 -0.56
N PRO A 399 6.02 -16.12 -1.02
CA PRO A 399 7.25 -15.40 -0.77
C PRO A 399 7.23 -14.03 -1.44
N ILE A 400 7.68 -13.00 -0.71
CA ILE A 400 7.85 -11.66 -1.25
C ILE A 400 9.33 -11.32 -1.21
N ASN A 401 9.94 -11.15 -2.39
CA ASN A 401 11.34 -10.80 -2.53
C ASN A 401 11.46 -9.35 -2.99
N ILE A 402 11.92 -8.47 -2.10
CA ILE A 402 12.05 -7.04 -2.34
C ILE A 402 13.49 -6.74 -2.74
N VAL A 403 13.69 -6.31 -3.96
CA VAL A 403 14.99 -5.89 -4.49
C VAL A 403 15.11 -4.38 -4.37
N VAL A 404 16.09 -3.92 -3.60
CA VAL A 404 16.41 -2.50 -3.42
C VAL A 404 17.48 -2.12 -4.43
N GLY A 405 17.13 -1.26 -5.41
CA GLY A 405 18.00 -0.84 -6.51
C GLY A 405 19.09 0.14 -6.10
N ARG A 406 19.80 0.65 -7.09
CA ARG A 406 20.83 1.67 -6.90
C ARG A 406 20.18 3.04 -6.69
N PRO A 407 20.70 3.89 -5.80
CA PRO A 407 20.23 5.25 -5.65
C PRO A 407 20.58 6.13 -6.86
N ILE A 408 19.63 6.92 -7.32
CA ILE A 408 19.83 8.01 -8.27
C ILE A 408 19.94 9.29 -7.45
N TYR A 409 21.13 9.88 -7.39
CA TYR A 409 21.39 11.04 -6.55
C TYR A 409 20.97 12.35 -7.20
N VAL A 410 20.30 13.19 -6.43
CA VAL A 410 19.98 14.57 -6.75
C VAL A 410 20.85 15.45 -5.85
N ASP A 411 21.97 15.95 -6.39
CA ASP A 411 23.00 16.63 -5.59
C ASP A 411 22.56 18.04 -5.17
N LYS A 412 21.91 18.77 -6.06
CA LYS A 412 21.47 20.15 -5.82
C LYS A 412 19.97 20.25 -5.56
N LYS A 413 19.60 21.26 -4.80
CA LYS A 413 18.20 21.62 -4.61
C LYS A 413 17.72 22.49 -5.77
N TYR A 414 16.55 22.17 -6.30
CA TYR A 414 15.85 22.96 -7.32
C TYR A 414 14.68 23.69 -6.65
N GLU A 415 14.63 25.01 -6.73
CA GLU A 415 13.49 25.77 -6.19
C GLU A 415 12.22 25.52 -7.00
N ASN A 416 12.33 25.53 -8.33
CA ASN A 416 11.27 25.24 -9.27
C ASN A 416 11.80 24.28 -10.35
N PRO A 417 11.72 22.94 -10.12
CA PRO A 417 12.20 21.97 -11.10
C PRO A 417 11.41 22.09 -12.41
N SER A 418 12.11 22.15 -13.53
CA SER A 418 11.49 22.15 -14.86
C SER A 418 10.85 20.78 -15.17
N ILE A 419 10.02 20.71 -16.20
CA ILE A 419 9.44 19.44 -16.65
C ILE A 419 10.54 18.53 -17.17
N GLU A 420 11.52 19.11 -17.87
CA GLU A 420 12.68 18.41 -18.42
C GLU A 420 13.55 17.78 -17.32
N ASP A 421 13.81 18.53 -16.23
CA ASP A 421 14.55 17.98 -15.07
C ASP A 421 13.81 16.80 -14.46
N ILE A 422 12.49 16.93 -14.27
CA ILE A 422 11.66 15.88 -13.69
C ILE A 422 11.67 14.64 -14.61
N ASP A 423 11.53 14.82 -15.91
CA ASP A 423 11.50 13.75 -16.89
C ASP A 423 12.85 13.03 -17.01
N TYR A 424 13.95 13.79 -16.93
CA TYR A 424 15.29 13.21 -16.90
C TYR A 424 15.50 12.26 -15.71
N TYR A 425 15.21 12.73 -14.49
CA TYR A 425 15.37 11.87 -13.31
C TYR A 425 14.35 10.72 -13.26
N GLN A 426 13.15 10.92 -13.79
CA GLN A 426 12.17 9.84 -13.91
C GLN A 426 12.62 8.78 -14.89
N LYS A 427 13.23 9.15 -16.00
CA LYS A 427 13.80 8.21 -16.96
C LYS A 427 14.88 7.35 -16.32
N LEU A 428 15.83 7.95 -15.62
CA LEU A 428 16.88 7.22 -14.87
C LEU A 428 16.27 6.26 -13.84
N TYR A 429 15.20 6.68 -13.17
CA TYR A 429 14.49 5.84 -12.20
C TYR A 429 13.85 4.62 -12.86
N ILE A 430 13.19 4.81 -13.99
CA ILE A 430 12.57 3.73 -14.77
C ILE A 430 13.63 2.77 -15.29
N GLU A 431 14.73 3.25 -15.84
CA GLU A 431 15.85 2.43 -16.34
C GLU A 431 16.42 1.53 -15.22
N GLU A 432 16.65 2.06 -14.02
CA GLU A 432 17.12 1.26 -12.90
C GLU A 432 16.06 0.26 -12.41
N LEU A 433 14.78 0.64 -12.40
CA LEU A 433 13.67 -0.26 -12.05
C LEU A 433 13.58 -1.44 -13.03
N GLU A 434 13.66 -1.17 -14.33
CA GLU A 434 13.68 -2.19 -15.39
C GLU A 434 14.90 -3.09 -15.26
N ARG A 435 16.08 -2.50 -14.99
CA ARG A 435 17.30 -3.25 -14.78
C ARG A 435 17.19 -4.26 -13.64
N ILE A 436 16.67 -3.84 -12.47
CA ILE A 436 16.51 -4.77 -11.34
C ILE A 436 15.42 -5.81 -11.63
N PHE A 437 14.33 -5.43 -12.31
CA PHE A 437 13.27 -6.35 -12.68
C PHE A 437 13.82 -7.46 -13.60
N HIS A 438 14.44 -7.11 -14.72
CA HIS A 438 14.94 -8.09 -15.68
C HIS A 438 16.06 -8.97 -15.12
N LYS A 439 16.91 -8.41 -14.25
CA LYS A 439 18.01 -9.16 -13.62
C LYS A 439 17.49 -10.24 -12.66
N TYR A 440 16.42 -9.96 -11.91
CA TYR A 440 16.02 -10.81 -10.80
C TYR A 440 14.75 -11.63 -11.05
N LYS A 441 13.96 -11.34 -12.10
CA LYS A 441 12.70 -12.04 -12.36
C LYS A 441 12.85 -13.56 -12.50
N GLU A 442 13.88 -14.02 -13.18
CA GLU A 442 14.13 -15.46 -13.35
C GLU A 442 14.57 -16.13 -12.05
N GLN A 443 15.44 -15.44 -11.27
CA GLN A 443 15.93 -15.94 -9.99
C GLN A 443 14.80 -16.20 -8.99
N PHE A 444 13.72 -15.41 -9.04
CA PHE A 444 12.57 -15.56 -8.16
C PHE A 444 11.41 -16.36 -8.76
N GLY A 445 11.60 -16.96 -9.93
CA GLY A 445 10.61 -17.84 -10.57
C GLY A 445 9.57 -17.13 -11.43
N TYR A 446 9.82 -15.88 -11.85
CA TYR A 446 8.92 -15.04 -12.67
C TYR A 446 9.41 -14.89 -14.12
N LYS A 447 9.98 -15.95 -14.71
CA LYS A 447 10.58 -15.92 -16.07
C LYS A 447 9.64 -15.33 -17.13
N GLY A 448 8.36 -15.67 -17.10
CA GLY A 448 7.35 -15.19 -18.07
C GLY A 448 6.69 -13.85 -17.69
N MET A 449 7.09 -13.22 -16.56
CA MET A 449 6.52 -11.93 -16.17
C MET A 449 7.09 -10.81 -17.01
N GLU A 450 6.21 -9.92 -17.48
CA GLU A 450 6.58 -8.70 -18.19
C GLU A 450 6.24 -7.48 -17.35
N LEU A 451 7.07 -6.45 -17.47
CA LEU A 451 6.86 -5.17 -16.81
C LEU A 451 6.07 -4.25 -17.74
N ASN A 452 4.84 -3.95 -17.35
CA ASN A 452 3.95 -3.11 -18.13
C ASN A 452 3.68 -1.80 -17.42
N TYR A 453 3.61 -0.69 -18.16
CA TYR A 453 3.21 0.60 -17.64
C TYR A 453 1.78 0.89 -18.08
N VAL A 454 0.87 0.91 -17.11
CA VAL A 454 -0.57 1.16 -17.30
C VAL A 454 -0.87 2.61 -16.93
N GLU A 455 -1.56 3.35 -17.80
CA GLU A 455 -1.92 4.75 -17.58
C GLU A 455 -3.30 4.93 -16.90
#